data_2637beb683d955e48668d0d654db58eb
#
_entry.id   2637beb683d955e48668d0d654db58eb
#
_cell.length_a   1.000
_cell.length_b   1.000
_cell.length_c   1.000
_cell.angle_alpha   90.00
_cell.angle_beta   90.00
_cell.angle_gamma   90.00
#
_symmetry.space_group_name_H-M   'P 1'
#
loop_
_entity.id
_entity.type
_entity.pdbx_description
1 polymer ?
#
loop_
_entity_poly.entity_id
_entity_poly.type
_entity_poly.pdbx_seq_one_letter_code
_entity_poly.pdbx_strand_id
1 'polypeptide(L)'
;MKTISWLLNRHVLSALCAAPLLLSSAYTLAGEAAPAAAPVEAAPATATPAVEAAAPAAPAEPASPHSFTFNVGLYSEYMFRGVALSDGPALQGGIDYAHSSGFYAGTWWSNIDKNFTGHDATGATNFSGGNKLETDWYFGYAHTFENGIGVNVLGNYYYYPDREDSLSAIDNNGNKQDTFEASIALSYKWLTYTFYYIPTDYYGASKDFTRDGTSDTDGATYNELKVNYALPIGGLNLLAKVGYQHTPNLTGSQGDLAIGLSRNFSIPSAGKPIEGFSAGGYYTNTFNVKDEVYYDTSDGRDTNQETIWFFVKRTW
;
A
#
# COMPACT_ATOMS: atom_id res chain seq x y z
N MET A 1 -14.94 42.65 9.79
CA MET A 1 -14.33 41.83 8.74
C MET A 1 -14.33 40.38 9.20
N LYS A 2 -15.46 39.76 9.19
CA LYS A 2 -15.69 38.34 9.48
C LYS A 2 -16.86 37.94 8.60
N THR A 3 -16.66 37.33 7.45
CA THR A 3 -17.66 36.62 6.64
C THR A 3 -17.07 36.33 5.28
N ILE A 4 -16.40 35.20 5.14
CA ILE A 4 -16.23 34.37 3.91
C ILE A 4 -15.55 33.09 4.37
N SER A 5 -16.26 32.14 4.94
CA SER A 5 -15.77 30.79 5.15
C SER A 5 -16.88 29.74 5.27
N TRP A 6 -18.06 29.97 4.65
CA TRP A 6 -19.21 29.07 4.83
C TRP A 6 -19.82 28.53 3.53
N LEU A 7 -19.17 28.66 2.39
CA LEU A 7 -19.78 28.31 1.08
C LEU A 7 -19.04 27.26 0.24
N LEU A 8 -18.00 26.62 0.74
CA LEU A 8 -17.25 25.59 -0.04
C LEU A 8 -17.48 24.14 0.40
N ASN A 9 -18.31 23.88 1.39
CA ASN A 9 -18.42 22.54 1.98
C ASN A 9 -19.68 21.74 1.62
N ARG A 10 -20.43 22.07 0.56
CA ARG A 10 -21.68 21.36 0.23
C ARG A 10 -21.89 20.93 -1.23
N HIS A 11 -20.95 21.08 -2.15
CA HIS A 11 -21.20 20.79 -3.57
C HIS A 11 -20.22 19.86 -4.29
N VAL A 12 -19.37 19.11 -3.58
CA VAL A 12 -18.43 18.16 -4.22
C VAL A 12 -18.94 16.72 -4.24
N LEU A 13 -20.09 16.42 -3.61
CA LEU A 13 -20.58 15.02 -3.51
C LEU A 13 -21.58 14.59 -4.60
N SER A 14 -21.84 15.37 -5.64
CA SER A 14 -22.93 15.05 -6.59
C SER A 14 -22.52 14.79 -8.03
N ALA A 15 -21.26 14.63 -8.37
CA ALA A 15 -20.82 14.54 -9.76
C ALA A 15 -19.96 13.29 -10.09
N LEU A 16 -20.22 12.14 -9.48
CA LEU A 16 -19.47 10.90 -9.79
C LEU A 16 -20.37 9.76 -10.28
N CYS A 17 -21.47 10.06 -10.95
CA CYS A 17 -22.26 9.05 -11.70
C CYS A 17 -22.28 9.40 -13.18
N ALA A 18 -21.67 8.54 -13.98
CA ALA A 18 -21.82 8.32 -15.43
C ALA A 18 -20.63 8.67 -16.32
N ALA A 19 -19.87 7.65 -16.70
CA ALA A 19 -19.51 7.35 -18.10
C ALA A 19 -18.60 6.11 -18.20
N PRO A 20 -18.57 5.39 -19.33
CA PRO A 20 -18.23 3.98 -19.41
C PRO A 20 -16.77 3.65 -19.73
N LEU A 21 -16.31 2.55 -19.16
CA LEU A 21 -15.42 1.47 -19.61
C LEU A 21 -14.38 1.71 -20.73
N LEU A 22 -13.09 1.47 -20.43
CA LEU A 22 -12.22 0.49 -21.09
C LEU A 22 -10.79 0.44 -20.51
N LEU A 23 -10.43 -0.73 -20.01
CA LEU A 23 -9.19 -1.52 -19.97
C LEU A 23 -7.84 -0.97 -19.44
N SER A 24 -7.45 -1.56 -18.38
CA SER A 24 -6.27 -2.34 -17.90
C SER A 24 -4.90 -1.70 -17.76
N SER A 25 -4.36 -1.80 -16.59
CA SER A 25 -3.15 -2.46 -16.08
C SER A 25 -2.80 -1.97 -14.67
N ALA A 26 -2.42 -2.92 -13.82
CA ALA A 26 -2.24 -2.79 -12.41
C ALA A 26 -0.94 -2.08 -12.05
N TYR A 27 -0.98 -1.11 -11.15
CA TYR A 27 0.17 -0.62 -10.40
C TYR A 27 -0.26 -0.22 -8.99
N THR A 28 0.54 -0.56 -8.02
CA THR A 28 0.27 -0.42 -6.58
C THR A 28 0.75 0.91 -6.02
N LEU A 29 0.04 1.42 -5.02
CA LEU A 29 0.48 2.51 -4.15
C LEU A 29 1.58 2.02 -3.20
N ALA A 30 2.58 2.84 -2.98
CA ALA A 30 3.54 2.64 -1.91
C ALA A 30 2.82 2.69 -0.54
N GLY A 31 3.21 1.82 0.35
CA GLY A 31 2.62 1.76 1.69
C GLY A 31 1.57 0.67 1.91
N GLU A 32 1.29 -0.15 0.91
CA GLU A 32 0.51 -1.39 1.08
C GLU A 32 1.37 -2.59 0.77
N ALA A 33 1.07 -3.69 1.45
CA ALA A 33 1.69 -4.98 1.20
C ALA A 33 1.81 -5.24 -0.30
N ALA A 34 2.94 -5.79 -0.71
CA ALA A 34 3.40 -5.91 -2.08
C ALA A 34 2.34 -6.41 -3.07
N PRO A 35 2.43 -5.97 -4.30
CA PRO A 35 1.52 -6.39 -5.35
C PRO A 35 1.73 -7.85 -5.72
N ALA A 36 0.61 -8.56 -5.88
CA ALA A 36 0.63 -9.82 -6.60
C ALA A 36 1.26 -9.63 -7.99
N ALA A 37 2.16 -10.52 -8.36
CA ALA A 37 2.78 -10.52 -9.68
C ALA A 37 1.70 -10.46 -10.78
N ALA A 38 1.75 -9.42 -11.62
CA ALA A 38 0.83 -9.29 -12.75
C ALA A 38 1.17 -10.35 -13.82
N PRO A 39 0.18 -10.96 -14.47
CA PRO A 39 0.42 -11.81 -15.63
C PRO A 39 1.11 -11.00 -16.74
N VAL A 40 2.15 -11.56 -17.32
CA VAL A 40 2.85 -11.00 -18.48
C VAL A 40 1.89 -11.08 -19.67
N GLU A 41 1.34 -9.94 -20.10
CA GLU A 41 0.47 -9.83 -21.27
C GLU A 41 1.32 -9.83 -22.55
N ALA A 42 0.99 -10.74 -23.46
CA ALA A 42 1.61 -10.81 -24.79
C ALA A 42 1.26 -9.57 -25.62
N ALA A 43 2.26 -8.95 -26.23
CA ALA A 43 2.09 -7.77 -27.09
C ALA A 43 1.24 -8.11 -28.35
N PRO A 44 0.40 -7.17 -28.84
CA PRO A 44 -0.36 -7.38 -30.07
C PRO A 44 0.56 -7.40 -31.29
N ALA A 45 0.32 -8.36 -32.17
CA ALA A 45 1.04 -8.53 -33.40
C ALA A 45 0.77 -7.37 -34.37
N THR A 46 1.79 -6.61 -34.71
CA THR A 46 1.79 -5.68 -35.85
C THR A 46 2.11 -6.43 -37.14
N ALA A 47 1.33 -6.16 -38.20
CA ALA A 47 1.47 -6.77 -39.51
C ALA A 47 2.86 -6.53 -40.11
N THR A 48 3.51 -7.60 -40.51
CA THR A 48 4.86 -7.63 -41.14
C THR A 48 4.77 -7.51 -42.65
N PRO A 49 5.63 -6.73 -43.28
CA PRO A 49 5.89 -6.92 -44.71
C PRO A 49 6.76 -8.15 -44.92
N ALA A 50 6.49 -8.88 -46.00
CA ALA A 50 7.17 -10.10 -46.37
C ALA A 50 8.68 -9.90 -46.48
N VAL A 51 9.46 -10.69 -45.75
CA VAL A 51 10.92 -10.83 -45.89
C VAL A 51 11.27 -12.31 -46.01
N GLU A 52 12.14 -12.54 -46.96
CA GLU A 52 12.90 -13.66 -47.37
C GLU A 52 13.18 -14.75 -46.28
N ALA A 53 13.06 -16.01 -46.65
CA ALA A 53 13.22 -17.19 -45.80
C ALA A 53 14.57 -17.23 -45.10
N ALA A 54 14.59 -16.89 -43.83
CA ALA A 54 15.70 -17.18 -42.93
C ALA A 54 15.60 -18.64 -42.41
N ALA A 55 16.74 -19.28 -42.19
CA ALA A 55 16.86 -20.62 -41.68
C ALA A 55 16.03 -20.82 -40.38
N PRO A 56 15.51 -22.04 -40.10
CA PRO A 56 14.71 -22.31 -38.94
C PRO A 56 15.46 -21.93 -37.67
N ALA A 57 14.91 -20.97 -36.92
CA ALA A 57 15.39 -20.60 -35.59
C ALA A 57 15.32 -21.83 -34.68
N ALA A 58 16.37 -22.04 -33.90
CA ALA A 58 16.37 -23.06 -32.85
C ALA A 58 15.16 -22.90 -31.96
N PRO A 59 14.53 -23.99 -31.46
CA PRO A 59 13.41 -23.90 -30.54
C PRO A 59 13.78 -22.98 -29.37
N ALA A 60 12.93 -21.96 -29.10
CA ALA A 60 13.11 -21.10 -27.92
C ALA A 60 13.08 -21.99 -26.67
N GLU A 61 14.07 -21.83 -25.80
CA GLU A 61 14.06 -22.52 -24.51
C GLU A 61 12.76 -22.15 -23.78
N PRO A 62 12.10 -23.11 -23.08
CA PRO A 62 10.91 -22.83 -22.33
C PRO A 62 11.21 -21.74 -21.27
N ALA A 63 10.38 -20.74 -21.20
CA ALA A 63 10.52 -19.66 -20.23
C ALA A 63 10.58 -20.23 -18.81
N SER A 64 11.50 -19.74 -17.98
CA SER A 64 11.60 -20.15 -16.58
C SER A 64 10.24 -19.94 -15.88
N PRO A 65 9.73 -20.91 -15.09
CA PRO A 65 8.55 -20.71 -14.29
C PRO A 65 8.76 -19.75 -13.10
N HIS A 66 10.00 -19.34 -12.86
CA HIS A 66 10.42 -18.49 -11.77
C HIS A 66 10.73 -17.08 -12.27
N SER A 67 10.23 -16.06 -11.59
CA SER A 67 10.60 -14.68 -11.83
C SER A 67 10.97 -13.98 -10.52
N PHE A 68 11.89 -13.02 -10.62
CA PHE A 68 12.27 -12.14 -9.52
C PHE A 68 12.12 -10.70 -9.98
N THR A 69 11.62 -9.85 -9.09
CA THR A 69 11.49 -8.42 -9.31
C THR A 69 12.12 -7.69 -8.13
N PHE A 70 12.85 -6.63 -8.43
CA PHE A 70 13.49 -5.78 -7.43
C PHE A 70 12.95 -4.37 -7.60
N ASN A 71 12.72 -3.68 -6.51
CA ASN A 71 12.30 -2.29 -6.58
C ASN A 71 12.96 -1.46 -5.48
N VAL A 72 13.19 -0.18 -5.78
CA VAL A 72 13.59 0.84 -4.82
C VAL A 72 12.96 2.17 -5.21
N GLY A 73 12.51 2.93 -4.22
CA GLY A 73 11.89 4.23 -4.44
C GLY A 73 12.14 5.20 -3.31
N LEU A 74 12.13 6.47 -3.67
CA LEU A 74 12.15 7.59 -2.74
C LEU A 74 10.76 8.22 -2.75
N TYR A 75 10.20 8.39 -1.58
CA TYR A 75 8.88 8.93 -1.33
C TYR A 75 9.03 10.17 -0.46
N SER A 76 8.23 11.20 -0.69
CA SER A 76 8.25 12.36 0.20
C SER A 76 7.74 12.03 1.60
N GLU A 77 6.93 10.97 1.71
CA GLU A 77 6.39 10.49 2.96
C GLU A 77 5.90 9.04 2.80
N TYR A 78 6.00 8.22 3.85
CA TYR A 78 5.41 6.90 3.91
C TYR A 78 3.98 7.00 4.43
N MET A 79 3.00 6.80 3.56
CA MET A 79 1.57 6.82 3.91
C MET A 79 1.01 5.41 3.99
N PHE A 80 0.41 5.05 5.12
CA PHE A 80 -0.26 3.78 5.36
C PHE A 80 -1.70 4.01 5.84
N ARG A 81 -2.71 3.59 5.08
CA ARG A 81 -4.15 3.75 5.41
C ARG A 81 -4.51 5.16 5.90
N GLY A 82 -3.97 6.17 5.22
CA GLY A 82 -4.20 7.57 5.55
C GLY A 82 -3.30 8.16 6.63
N VAL A 83 -2.44 7.36 7.24
CA VAL A 83 -1.53 7.75 8.32
C VAL A 83 -0.10 7.88 7.80
N ALA A 84 0.60 8.95 8.15
CA ALA A 84 2.00 9.17 7.82
C ALA A 84 2.91 8.44 8.83
N LEU A 85 3.56 7.37 8.39
CA LEU A 85 4.45 6.57 9.22
C LEU A 85 5.91 7.07 9.22
N SER A 86 6.29 7.97 8.32
CA SER A 86 7.61 8.62 8.34
C SER A 86 7.51 10.08 8.69
N ASP A 87 8.60 10.66 9.21
CA ASP A 87 8.79 12.10 9.34
C ASP A 87 9.58 12.62 8.13
N GLY A 88 8.85 12.92 7.04
CA GLY A 88 9.44 13.31 5.76
C GLY A 88 9.91 12.13 4.92
N PRO A 89 11.00 12.25 4.14
CA PRO A 89 11.34 11.31 3.09
C PRO A 89 11.51 9.87 3.56
N ALA A 90 10.84 8.95 2.83
CA ALA A 90 10.95 7.52 3.03
C ALA A 90 11.69 6.86 1.86
N LEU A 91 12.71 6.07 2.19
CA LEU A 91 13.35 5.16 1.25
C LEU A 91 12.70 3.79 1.41
N GLN A 92 12.09 3.31 0.33
CA GLN A 92 11.35 2.05 0.32
C GLN A 92 11.88 1.13 -0.75
N GLY A 93 11.77 -0.17 -0.52
CA GLY A 93 12.19 -1.15 -1.51
C GLY A 93 11.67 -2.53 -1.21
N GLY A 94 11.92 -3.46 -2.14
CA GLY A 94 11.47 -4.83 -1.98
C GLY A 94 12.05 -5.78 -2.99
N ILE A 95 11.87 -7.06 -2.71
CA ILE A 95 12.22 -8.18 -3.57
C ILE A 95 11.01 -9.09 -3.65
N ASP A 96 10.56 -9.37 -4.85
CA ASP A 96 9.42 -10.25 -5.14
C ASP A 96 9.91 -11.49 -5.89
N TYR A 97 9.43 -12.65 -5.50
CA TYR A 97 9.50 -13.90 -6.21
C TYR A 97 8.11 -14.31 -6.67
N ALA A 98 7.96 -14.71 -7.91
CA ALA A 98 6.72 -15.30 -8.41
C ALA A 98 6.99 -16.58 -9.20
N HIS A 99 6.06 -17.52 -9.07
CA HIS A 99 6.05 -18.78 -9.80
C HIS A 99 4.84 -18.84 -10.75
N SER A 100 5.02 -19.41 -11.93
CA SER A 100 3.98 -19.49 -12.96
C SER A 100 2.70 -20.22 -12.53
N SER A 101 2.71 -20.96 -11.41
CA SER A 101 1.52 -21.55 -10.81
C SER A 101 0.62 -20.56 -10.08
N GLY A 102 1.06 -19.31 -9.88
CA GLY A 102 0.37 -18.29 -9.13
C GLY A 102 0.87 -18.07 -7.69
N PHE A 103 1.72 -18.96 -7.16
CA PHE A 103 2.36 -18.70 -5.86
C PHE A 103 3.43 -17.61 -5.96
N TYR A 104 3.50 -16.77 -4.94
CA TYR A 104 4.52 -15.73 -4.80
C TYR A 104 4.91 -15.53 -3.34
N ALA A 105 6.08 -14.95 -3.14
CA ALA A 105 6.58 -14.52 -1.85
C ALA A 105 7.50 -13.32 -2.03
N GLY A 106 7.70 -12.54 -0.99
CA GLY A 106 8.61 -11.41 -1.06
C GLY A 106 8.89 -10.77 0.27
N THR A 107 9.65 -9.70 0.20
CA THR A 107 9.92 -8.81 1.32
C THR A 107 9.87 -7.37 0.84
N TRP A 108 9.41 -6.51 1.72
CA TRP A 108 9.41 -5.06 1.52
C TRP A 108 9.97 -4.37 2.76
N TRP A 109 10.46 -3.16 2.64
CA TRP A 109 11.00 -2.39 3.74
C TRP A 109 10.86 -0.89 3.51
N SER A 110 10.78 -0.14 4.62
CA SER A 110 10.75 1.33 4.66
C SER A 110 11.36 1.84 5.96
N ASN A 111 12.04 2.99 5.90
CA ASN A 111 12.25 3.73 7.13
C ASN A 111 10.93 4.30 7.63
N ILE A 112 10.80 4.34 8.96
CA ILE A 112 9.66 4.91 9.68
C ILE A 112 10.13 5.95 10.70
N ASP A 113 9.19 6.73 11.23
CA ASP A 113 9.48 7.70 12.27
C ASP A 113 9.66 7.00 13.62
N LYS A 114 10.83 7.19 14.21
CA LYS A 114 11.13 6.68 15.55
C LYS A 114 10.25 7.26 16.66
N ASN A 115 9.62 8.41 16.40
CA ASN A 115 8.76 9.11 17.36
C ASN A 115 7.29 8.69 17.22
N PHE A 116 6.96 7.80 16.27
CA PHE A 116 5.60 7.26 16.18
C PHE A 116 5.23 6.58 17.49
N THR A 117 4.19 7.07 18.14
CA THR A 117 3.77 6.61 19.47
C THR A 117 2.28 6.29 19.47
N GLY A 118 1.89 5.38 20.35
CA GLY A 118 0.50 5.20 20.72
C GLY A 118 0.19 5.95 22.03
N HIS A 119 -0.96 6.57 22.10
CA HIS A 119 -1.51 7.15 23.30
C HIS A 119 -2.73 6.34 23.76
N ASP A 120 -2.93 6.22 25.05
CA ASP A 120 -4.15 5.64 25.60
C ASP A 120 -5.32 6.64 25.62
N ALA A 121 -6.50 6.16 25.99
CA ALA A 121 -7.70 7.00 26.11
C ALA A 121 -7.56 8.17 27.11
N THR A 122 -6.51 8.22 27.88
CA THR A 122 -6.20 9.31 28.83
C THR A 122 -5.20 10.31 28.27
N GLY A 123 -4.64 10.04 27.07
CA GLY A 123 -3.58 10.81 26.44
C GLY A 123 -2.19 10.50 26.99
N ALA A 124 -2.04 9.47 27.82
CA ALA A 124 -0.72 9.01 28.25
C ALA A 124 -0.05 8.23 27.14
N THR A 125 1.23 8.49 26.89
CA THR A 125 2.03 7.74 25.92
C THR A 125 2.24 6.30 26.37
N ASN A 126 1.68 5.34 25.64
CA ASN A 126 1.74 3.92 26.00
C ASN A 126 2.88 3.17 25.34
N PHE A 127 3.37 3.63 24.21
CA PHE A 127 4.67 3.21 23.69
C PHE A 127 5.34 4.37 22.94
N SER A 128 6.63 4.47 23.10
CA SER A 128 7.48 5.26 22.22
C SER A 128 8.03 4.31 21.16
N GLY A 129 7.86 4.63 19.89
CA GLY A 129 8.20 3.71 18.80
C GLY A 129 9.64 3.23 18.84
N GLY A 130 10.61 4.11 18.89
CA GLY A 130 12.03 3.76 18.78
C GLY A 130 12.41 3.06 17.47
N ASN A 131 11.45 2.44 16.81
CA ASN A 131 11.62 1.75 15.52
C ASN A 131 11.92 2.75 14.40
N LYS A 132 12.94 2.45 13.61
CA LYS A 132 13.33 3.27 12.46
C LYS A 132 13.14 2.55 11.13
N LEU A 133 12.81 1.27 11.21
CA LEU A 133 12.70 0.39 10.06
C LEU A 133 11.47 -0.51 10.22
N GLU A 134 10.69 -0.62 9.18
CA GLU A 134 9.67 -1.64 8.98
C GLU A 134 10.13 -2.59 7.89
N THR A 135 9.95 -3.89 8.11
CA THR A 135 10.21 -4.91 7.11
C THR A 135 9.04 -5.88 7.06
N ASP A 136 8.52 -6.08 5.87
CA ASP A 136 7.40 -6.97 5.62
C ASP A 136 7.87 -8.26 4.96
N TRP A 137 7.32 -9.38 5.41
CA TRP A 137 7.55 -10.69 4.83
C TRP A 137 6.21 -11.27 4.43
N TYR A 138 6.05 -11.58 3.16
CA TYR A 138 4.76 -12.02 2.65
C TYR A 138 4.87 -13.22 1.73
N PHE A 139 3.76 -13.96 1.69
CA PHE A 139 3.56 -15.02 0.71
C PHE A 139 2.08 -15.05 0.32
N GLY A 140 1.80 -15.50 -0.89
CA GLY A 140 0.43 -15.54 -1.36
C GLY A 140 0.24 -16.40 -2.60
N TYR A 141 -1.00 -16.39 -3.05
CA TYR A 141 -1.43 -17.04 -4.27
C TYR A 141 -2.37 -16.11 -5.04
N ALA A 142 -2.07 -15.88 -6.31
CA ALA A 142 -2.88 -15.07 -7.21
C ALA A 142 -3.29 -15.90 -8.42
N HIS A 143 -4.53 -15.74 -8.84
CA HIS A 143 -5.07 -16.38 -10.04
C HIS A 143 -6.05 -15.44 -10.74
N THR A 144 -5.94 -15.37 -12.07
CA THR A 144 -6.92 -14.69 -12.91
C THR A 144 -7.63 -15.69 -13.77
N PHE A 145 -8.96 -15.75 -13.65
CA PHE A 145 -9.81 -16.64 -14.41
C PHE A 145 -10.01 -16.12 -15.85
N GLU A 146 -10.39 -16.99 -16.76
CA GLU A 146 -10.63 -16.63 -18.18
C GLU A 146 -11.68 -15.52 -18.36
N ASN A 147 -12.62 -15.37 -17.44
CA ASN A 147 -13.62 -14.30 -17.45
C ASN A 147 -13.08 -12.95 -16.98
N GLY A 148 -11.77 -12.86 -16.64
CA GLY A 148 -11.09 -11.65 -16.19
C GLY A 148 -11.26 -11.33 -14.70
N ILE A 149 -11.89 -12.20 -13.91
CA ILE A 149 -11.93 -12.06 -12.46
C ILE A 149 -10.60 -12.54 -11.89
N GLY A 150 -9.94 -11.70 -11.09
CA GLY A 150 -8.74 -12.04 -10.33
C GLY A 150 -9.07 -12.31 -8.87
N VAL A 151 -8.38 -13.28 -8.29
CA VAL A 151 -8.39 -13.59 -6.85
C VAL A 151 -6.96 -13.56 -6.36
N ASN A 152 -6.72 -12.93 -5.21
CA ASN A 152 -5.44 -12.94 -4.53
C ASN A 152 -5.66 -13.22 -3.04
N VAL A 153 -4.91 -14.16 -2.49
CA VAL A 153 -4.85 -14.46 -1.06
C VAL A 153 -3.44 -14.21 -0.59
N LEU A 154 -3.28 -13.43 0.47
CA LEU A 154 -1.99 -12.98 0.97
C LEU A 154 -1.92 -13.12 2.48
N GLY A 155 -0.78 -13.59 3.00
CA GLY A 155 -0.36 -13.42 4.38
C GLY A 155 0.84 -12.49 4.42
N ASN A 156 0.78 -11.45 5.24
CA ASN A 156 1.85 -10.49 5.46
C ASN A 156 2.24 -10.46 6.94
N TYR A 157 3.54 -10.45 7.21
CA TYR A 157 4.08 -10.27 8.54
C TYR A 157 4.90 -8.98 8.57
N TYR A 158 4.36 -8.00 9.28
CA TYR A 158 5.02 -6.73 9.58
C TYR A 158 5.99 -6.95 10.71
N TYR A 159 7.27 -6.66 10.49
CA TYR A 159 8.34 -6.87 11.46
C TYR A 159 9.13 -5.59 11.69
N TYR A 160 9.35 -5.25 12.94
CA TYR A 160 10.00 -4.02 13.39
C TYR A 160 11.30 -4.34 14.14
N PRO A 161 12.46 -4.42 13.45
CA PRO A 161 13.72 -4.94 14.00
C PRO A 161 14.40 -4.01 15.00
N ASP A 162 14.18 -2.69 14.88
CA ASP A 162 14.91 -1.67 15.65
C ASP A 162 14.23 -1.31 16.98
N ARG A 163 13.37 -2.16 17.47
CA ARG A 163 12.67 -1.93 18.72
C ARG A 163 13.67 -1.72 19.86
N GLU A 164 13.63 -0.54 20.51
CA GLU A 164 14.35 -0.31 21.74
C GLU A 164 13.66 -1.06 22.91
N ASP A 165 14.45 -1.79 23.71
CA ASP A 165 13.94 -2.50 24.89
C ASP A 165 13.35 -1.58 25.98
N SER A 166 13.45 -0.26 25.80
CA SER A 166 12.90 0.77 26.69
C SER A 166 11.35 0.76 26.75
N LEU A 167 10.69 0.14 25.80
CA LEU A 167 9.23 -0.09 25.86
C LEU A 167 8.83 -1.02 27.02
N SER A 168 9.74 -1.86 27.49
CA SER A 168 9.50 -2.76 28.62
C SER A 168 9.17 -2.05 29.92
N ALA A 169 9.44 -0.75 30.04
CA ALA A 169 9.13 0.03 31.24
C ALA A 169 7.66 0.49 31.30
N ILE A 170 6.96 0.52 30.17
CA ILE A 170 5.56 0.98 30.09
C ILE A 170 4.63 -0.22 29.83
N ASP A 171 5.07 -1.17 29.01
CA ASP A 171 4.35 -2.41 28.76
C ASP A 171 4.99 -3.57 29.52
N ASN A 172 4.43 -3.87 30.68
CA ASN A 172 4.82 -5.04 31.48
C ASN A 172 4.54 -6.39 30.77
N ASN A 173 3.88 -6.37 29.59
CA ASN A 173 3.47 -7.57 28.86
C ASN A 173 4.38 -7.91 27.68
N GLY A 174 5.39 -7.11 27.36
CA GLY A 174 6.34 -7.39 26.28
C GLY A 174 5.71 -7.39 24.88
N ASN A 175 4.64 -6.63 24.68
CA ASN A 175 3.93 -6.56 23.40
C ASN A 175 4.83 -6.04 22.30
N LYS A 176 4.79 -6.75 21.18
CA LYS A 176 5.56 -6.41 19.98
C LYS A 176 4.66 -5.71 19.00
N GLN A 177 5.19 -4.72 18.31
CA GLN A 177 4.54 -4.09 17.17
C GLN A 177 4.34 -5.06 15.99
N ASP A 178 5.11 -6.15 16.00
CA ASP A 178 5.05 -7.19 14.97
C ASP A 178 3.62 -7.69 14.81
N THR A 179 3.13 -7.69 13.56
CA THR A 179 1.73 -7.97 13.26
C THR A 179 1.62 -8.91 12.07
N PHE A 180 0.76 -9.91 12.18
CA PHE A 180 0.36 -10.73 11.03
C PHE A 180 -0.98 -10.27 10.49
N GLU A 181 -1.05 -10.07 9.19
CA GLU A 181 -2.27 -9.72 8.47
C GLU A 181 -2.53 -10.69 7.33
N ALA A 182 -3.74 -11.23 7.26
CA ALA A 182 -4.22 -12.00 6.14
C ALA A 182 -5.14 -11.15 5.28
N SER A 183 -5.12 -11.33 3.96
CA SER A 183 -6.06 -10.64 3.09
C SER A 183 -6.57 -11.52 1.94
N ILE A 184 -7.73 -11.15 1.45
CA ILE A 184 -8.29 -11.68 0.21
C ILE A 184 -8.75 -10.52 -0.67
N ALA A 185 -8.28 -10.49 -1.92
CA ALA A 185 -8.67 -9.51 -2.91
C ALA A 185 -9.43 -10.15 -4.06
N LEU A 186 -10.44 -9.44 -4.53
CA LEU A 186 -11.19 -9.73 -5.74
C LEU A 186 -11.02 -8.56 -6.71
N SER A 187 -10.56 -8.85 -7.92
CA SER A 187 -10.35 -7.83 -8.94
C SER A 187 -11.13 -8.13 -10.21
N TYR A 188 -11.58 -7.07 -10.87
CA TYR A 188 -12.14 -7.15 -12.20
C TYR A 188 -11.81 -5.87 -12.97
N LYS A 189 -11.08 -6.02 -14.08
CA LYS A 189 -10.56 -4.88 -14.85
C LYS A 189 -9.75 -3.94 -13.96
N TRP A 190 -10.20 -2.71 -13.80
CA TRP A 190 -9.56 -1.64 -13.06
C TRP A 190 -10.03 -1.53 -11.58
N LEU A 191 -10.96 -2.35 -11.16
CA LEU A 191 -11.55 -2.33 -9.83
C LEU A 191 -11.03 -3.50 -8.99
N THR A 192 -10.65 -3.25 -7.75
CA THR A 192 -10.24 -4.26 -6.77
C THR A 192 -10.92 -3.96 -5.44
N TYR A 193 -11.52 -4.97 -4.84
CA TYR A 193 -11.93 -4.97 -3.44
C TYR A 193 -11.01 -5.90 -2.66
N THR A 194 -10.52 -5.44 -1.51
CA THR A 194 -9.68 -6.26 -0.62
C THR A 194 -10.24 -6.21 0.80
N PHE A 195 -10.34 -7.38 1.41
CA PHE A 195 -10.64 -7.55 2.83
C PHE A 195 -9.37 -8.01 3.52
N TYR A 196 -9.00 -7.32 4.61
CA TYR A 196 -7.85 -7.63 5.47
C TYR A 196 -8.34 -8.02 6.86
N TYR A 197 -7.62 -8.91 7.49
CA TYR A 197 -7.89 -9.42 8.84
C TYR A 197 -6.60 -9.60 9.62
N ILE A 198 -6.55 -9.02 10.81
CA ILE A 198 -5.42 -9.13 11.75
C ILE A 198 -5.85 -10.02 12.92
N PRO A 199 -5.39 -11.29 12.99
CA PRO A 199 -5.74 -12.22 14.07
C PRO A 199 -4.96 -11.99 15.36
N THR A 200 -3.99 -11.10 15.36
CA THR A 200 -3.16 -10.70 16.51
C THR A 200 -3.56 -9.31 16.97
N ASP A 201 -2.92 -8.81 18.02
CA ASP A 201 -3.08 -7.42 18.41
C ASP A 201 -2.71 -6.47 17.27
N TYR A 202 -3.48 -5.40 17.14
CA TYR A 202 -3.30 -4.40 16.09
C TYR A 202 -2.04 -3.58 16.35
N TYR A 203 -0.94 -3.93 15.65
CA TYR A 203 0.37 -3.27 15.75
C TYR A 203 0.86 -3.06 17.19
N GLY A 204 0.69 -4.09 18.04
CA GLY A 204 1.11 -4.08 19.42
C GLY A 204 0.13 -3.39 20.39
N ALA A 205 -1.02 -2.92 19.89
CA ALA A 205 -2.06 -2.34 20.72
C ALA A 205 -2.80 -3.42 21.53
N SER A 206 -2.28 -3.78 22.67
CA SER A 206 -2.89 -4.75 23.58
C SER A 206 -3.99 -4.11 24.45
N LYS A 207 -4.47 -4.90 25.41
CA LYS A 207 -5.49 -4.47 26.38
C LYS A 207 -5.20 -3.14 27.10
N ASP A 208 -3.93 -2.79 27.26
CA ASP A 208 -3.54 -1.54 27.95
C ASP A 208 -3.88 -0.30 27.12
N PHE A 209 -4.12 -0.46 25.82
CA PHE A 209 -4.57 0.58 24.88
C PHE A 209 -6.07 0.65 24.76
N THR A 210 -6.79 -0.34 25.24
CA THR A 210 -8.24 -0.39 25.09
C THR A 210 -8.93 0.42 26.18
N ARG A 211 -10.13 0.87 25.87
CA ARG A 211 -10.91 1.74 26.74
C ARG A 211 -11.24 1.11 28.09
N ASP A 212 -11.35 -0.20 28.16
CA ASP A 212 -11.70 -0.96 29.36
C ASP A 212 -10.47 -1.52 30.11
N GLY A 213 -9.26 -1.41 29.53
CA GLY A 213 -8.03 -1.90 30.07
C GLY A 213 -7.94 -3.44 30.19
N THR A 214 -8.85 -4.16 29.56
CA THR A 214 -8.98 -5.62 29.74
C THR A 214 -9.11 -6.41 28.45
N SER A 215 -9.54 -5.77 27.37
CA SER A 215 -9.85 -6.42 26.09
C SER A 215 -8.75 -6.17 25.07
N ASP A 216 -8.36 -7.19 24.31
CA ASP A 216 -7.34 -7.10 23.27
C ASP A 216 -7.89 -6.48 21.99
N THR A 217 -7.02 -6.12 21.04
CA THR A 217 -7.36 -5.52 19.75
C THR A 217 -7.33 -6.52 18.58
N ASP A 218 -7.15 -7.80 18.89
CA ASP A 218 -7.19 -8.89 17.92
C ASP A 218 -8.51 -8.89 17.13
N GLY A 219 -8.46 -9.34 15.88
CA GLY A 219 -9.62 -9.34 15.00
C GLY A 219 -9.86 -8.02 14.27
N ALA A 220 -8.88 -7.14 14.22
CA ALA A 220 -8.98 -5.91 13.43
C ALA A 220 -9.19 -6.23 11.94
N THR A 221 -10.03 -5.43 11.30
CA THR A 221 -10.36 -5.58 9.86
C THR A 221 -10.17 -4.29 9.11
N TYR A 222 -9.71 -4.40 7.86
CA TYR A 222 -9.70 -3.28 6.94
C TYR A 222 -10.35 -3.69 5.62
N ASN A 223 -11.20 -2.83 5.10
CA ASN A 223 -11.91 -3.02 3.84
C ASN A 223 -11.47 -1.93 2.87
N GLU A 224 -10.98 -2.30 1.70
CA GLU A 224 -10.51 -1.37 0.69
C GLU A 224 -11.23 -1.57 -0.63
N LEU A 225 -11.68 -0.50 -1.24
CA LEU A 225 -12.06 -0.45 -2.63
C LEU A 225 -11.09 0.43 -3.39
N LYS A 226 -10.41 -0.13 -4.40
CA LYS A 226 -9.37 0.51 -5.18
C LYS A 226 -9.70 0.51 -6.67
N VAL A 227 -9.48 1.65 -7.30
CA VAL A 227 -9.50 1.87 -8.74
C VAL A 227 -8.09 2.11 -9.21
N ASN A 228 -7.65 1.37 -10.23
CA ASN A 228 -6.40 1.61 -10.92
C ASN A 228 -6.68 1.63 -12.43
N TYR A 229 -6.60 2.81 -13.04
CA TYR A 229 -7.08 3.02 -14.40
C TYR A 229 -6.04 3.73 -15.26
N ALA A 230 -5.63 3.09 -16.35
CA ALA A 230 -4.76 3.71 -17.35
C ALA A 230 -5.56 4.75 -18.11
N LEU A 231 -5.21 6.01 -17.97
CA LEU A 231 -5.87 7.10 -18.69
C LEU A 231 -5.47 7.08 -20.17
N PRO A 232 -6.39 7.38 -21.08
CA PRO A 232 -6.12 7.39 -22.51
C PRO A 232 -5.26 8.59 -22.96
N ILE A 233 -4.61 9.28 -22.05
CA ILE A 233 -3.80 10.47 -22.29
C ILE A 233 -2.46 10.39 -21.56
N GLY A 234 -1.38 10.70 -22.26
CA GLY A 234 -0.06 10.97 -21.69
C GLY A 234 0.60 9.79 -20.99
N GLY A 235 0.08 8.55 -21.09
CA GLY A 235 0.59 7.41 -20.36
C GLY A 235 0.42 7.52 -18.84
N LEU A 236 -0.58 8.28 -18.40
CA LEU A 236 -0.91 8.48 -17.00
C LEU A 236 -1.77 7.34 -16.47
N ASN A 237 -1.53 6.96 -15.23
CA ASN A 237 -2.36 6.05 -14.47
C ASN A 237 -3.05 6.82 -13.34
N LEU A 238 -4.37 6.69 -13.25
CA LEU A 238 -5.16 7.17 -12.12
C LEU A 238 -5.24 6.05 -11.09
N LEU A 239 -4.94 6.38 -9.85
CA LEU A 239 -5.27 5.55 -8.72
C LEU A 239 -6.21 6.32 -7.80
N ALA A 240 -7.27 5.64 -7.35
CA ALA A 240 -8.14 6.13 -6.29
C ALA A 240 -8.48 4.95 -5.37
N LYS A 241 -8.47 5.20 -4.07
CA LYS A 241 -8.91 4.21 -3.09
C LYS A 241 -9.73 4.86 -1.98
N VAL A 242 -10.57 4.07 -1.38
CA VAL A 242 -11.26 4.35 -0.12
C VAL A 242 -11.19 3.10 0.74
N GLY A 243 -10.89 3.29 2.00
CA GLY A 243 -10.77 2.23 2.96
C GLY A 243 -11.51 2.52 4.26
N TYR A 244 -11.74 1.47 5.04
CA TYR A 244 -12.35 1.57 6.36
C TYR A 244 -11.72 0.54 7.29
N GLN A 245 -11.06 1.04 8.33
CA GLN A 245 -10.44 0.28 9.40
C GLN A 245 -11.39 0.16 10.58
N HIS A 246 -11.59 -1.06 11.06
CA HIS A 246 -12.22 -1.33 12.35
C HIS A 246 -11.25 -2.09 13.22
N THR A 247 -10.96 -1.57 14.40
CA THR A 247 -10.11 -2.22 15.39
C THR A 247 -10.95 -2.44 16.65
N PRO A 248 -11.15 -3.70 17.05
CA PRO A 248 -11.92 -4.02 18.25
C PRO A 248 -11.35 -3.32 19.49
N ASN A 249 -12.24 -2.92 20.38
CA ASN A 249 -11.92 -2.34 21.69
C ASN A 249 -11.10 -1.04 21.69
N LEU A 250 -10.60 -0.58 20.55
CA LEU A 250 -10.11 0.78 20.39
C LEU A 250 -11.27 1.77 20.19
N THR A 251 -11.02 3.00 20.58
CA THR A 251 -12.05 4.05 20.64
C THR A 251 -12.55 4.54 19.31
N GLY A 252 -11.96 4.09 18.20
CA GLY A 252 -12.38 4.57 16.89
C GLY A 252 -12.22 3.58 15.75
N SER A 253 -13.11 3.74 14.80
CA SER A 253 -12.94 3.21 13.44
C SER A 253 -12.62 4.39 12.54
N GLN A 254 -11.70 4.21 11.61
CA GLN A 254 -11.33 5.28 10.68
C GLN A 254 -11.58 4.88 9.24
N GLY A 255 -11.92 5.86 8.44
CA GLY A 255 -11.85 5.75 7.00
C GLY A 255 -10.66 6.50 6.45
N ASP A 256 -10.17 6.06 5.31
CA ASP A 256 -9.15 6.77 4.54
C ASP A 256 -9.50 6.82 3.06
N LEU A 257 -8.93 7.78 2.38
CA LEU A 257 -9.00 7.88 0.95
C LEU A 257 -7.64 8.31 0.37
N ALA A 258 -7.36 7.88 -0.84
CA ALA A 258 -6.27 8.40 -1.62
C ALA A 258 -6.69 8.55 -3.08
N ILE A 259 -6.19 9.60 -3.74
CA ILE A 259 -6.35 9.80 -5.17
C ILE A 259 -5.09 10.42 -5.74
N GLY A 260 -4.63 9.94 -6.88
CA GLY A 260 -3.42 10.47 -7.51
C GLY A 260 -3.17 9.98 -8.90
N LEU A 261 -2.10 10.49 -9.46
CA LEU A 261 -1.64 10.16 -10.81
C LEU A 261 -0.19 9.69 -10.76
N SER A 262 0.11 8.73 -11.60
CA SER A 262 1.48 8.27 -11.82
C SER A 262 1.76 8.06 -13.30
N ARG A 263 3.05 7.97 -13.65
CA ARG A 263 3.51 7.68 -15.00
C ARG A 263 4.77 6.85 -14.97
N ASN A 264 4.83 5.87 -15.87
CA ASN A 264 6.05 5.14 -16.16
C ASN A 264 6.89 5.89 -17.20
N PHE A 265 8.20 5.84 -17.07
CA PHE A 265 9.12 6.47 -17.99
C PHE A 265 10.45 5.73 -18.07
N SER A 266 11.23 6.04 -19.11
CA SER A 266 12.60 5.55 -19.28
C SER A 266 13.55 6.74 -19.32
N ILE A 267 14.76 6.54 -18.81
CA ILE A 267 15.81 7.57 -18.87
C ILE A 267 16.64 7.33 -20.12
N PRO A 268 16.79 8.33 -21.02
CA PRO A 268 17.66 8.22 -22.17
C PRO A 268 19.11 7.94 -21.75
N SER A 269 19.77 7.05 -22.47
CA SER A 269 21.20 6.78 -22.28
C SER A 269 21.91 6.64 -23.64
N ALA A 270 23.24 6.65 -23.67
CA ALA A 270 24.03 6.49 -24.89
C ALA A 270 23.84 5.14 -25.60
N GLY A 271 23.24 4.16 -24.91
CA GLY A 271 22.87 2.85 -25.43
C GLY A 271 21.36 2.65 -25.46
N LYS A 272 20.90 1.57 -24.82
CA LYS A 272 19.47 1.34 -24.61
C LYS A 272 18.94 2.24 -23.48
N PRO A 273 17.71 2.78 -23.59
CA PRO A 273 17.08 3.50 -22.49
C PRO A 273 17.10 2.68 -21.19
N ILE A 274 17.28 3.35 -20.08
CA ILE A 274 17.18 2.71 -18.77
C ILE A 274 15.69 2.72 -18.38
N GLU A 275 15.08 1.56 -18.34
CA GLU A 275 13.66 1.35 -18.11
C GLU A 275 13.33 1.10 -16.63
N GLY A 276 12.02 0.96 -16.33
CA GLY A 276 11.51 0.57 -15.05
C GLY A 276 11.24 1.72 -14.08
N PHE A 277 11.39 2.98 -14.51
CA PHE A 277 11.08 4.12 -13.66
C PHE A 277 9.58 4.44 -13.66
N SER A 278 9.10 4.85 -12.50
CA SER A 278 7.79 5.49 -12.35
C SER A 278 7.87 6.66 -11.36
N ALA A 279 7.04 7.65 -11.56
CA ALA A 279 6.86 8.77 -10.64
C ALA A 279 5.40 9.14 -10.55
N GLY A 280 4.99 9.70 -9.42
CA GLY A 280 3.60 10.09 -9.21
C GLY A 280 3.44 11.00 -8.01
N GLY A 281 2.20 11.47 -7.84
CA GLY A 281 1.78 12.25 -6.69
C GLY A 281 0.35 11.88 -6.31
N TYR A 282 0.08 11.89 -5.02
CA TYR A 282 -1.19 11.47 -4.43
C TYR A 282 -1.63 12.45 -3.35
N TYR A 283 -2.92 12.66 -3.27
CA TYR A 283 -3.60 13.25 -2.13
C TYR A 283 -4.16 12.13 -1.28
N THR A 284 -3.95 12.20 0.02
CA THR A 284 -4.45 11.24 1.01
C THR A 284 -5.11 12.01 2.15
N ASN A 285 -6.19 11.47 2.69
CA ASN A 285 -6.88 12.01 3.84
C ASN A 285 -7.55 10.90 4.63
N THR A 286 -7.77 11.13 5.92
CA THR A 286 -8.59 10.29 6.81
C THR A 286 -9.93 10.96 7.10
N PHE A 287 -10.93 10.16 7.47
CA PHE A 287 -12.25 10.63 7.86
C PHE A 287 -12.87 9.70 8.92
N ASN A 288 -13.85 10.21 9.65
CA ASN A 288 -14.51 9.51 10.78
C ASN A 288 -13.54 9.07 11.89
N VAL A 289 -12.42 9.75 12.02
CA VAL A 289 -11.52 9.56 13.15
C VAL A 289 -12.20 10.11 14.39
N LYS A 290 -12.48 9.25 15.35
CA LYS A 290 -13.24 9.63 16.55
C LYS A 290 -12.36 9.92 17.76
N ASP A 291 -11.18 9.33 17.79
CA ASP A 291 -10.23 9.54 18.88
C ASP A 291 -8.80 9.50 18.32
N GLU A 292 -7.94 10.36 18.80
CA GLU A 292 -6.58 10.62 18.28
C GLU A 292 -5.52 9.65 18.84
N VAL A 293 -5.95 8.50 19.34
CA VAL A 293 -5.14 7.57 20.15
C VAL A 293 -3.92 6.99 19.42
N TYR A 294 -3.90 7.04 18.07
CA TYR A 294 -2.86 6.37 17.28
C TYR A 294 -2.10 7.28 16.32
N TYR A 295 -2.36 8.58 16.34
CA TYR A 295 -1.99 9.44 15.23
C TYR A 295 -1.00 10.53 15.59
N ASP A 296 -0.63 10.60 16.85
CA ASP A 296 0.35 11.57 17.31
C ASP A 296 1.73 10.95 17.46
N THR A 297 2.75 11.73 17.24
CA THR A 297 4.13 11.35 17.54
C THR A 297 4.53 11.93 18.89
N SER A 298 5.58 11.38 19.52
CA SER A 298 6.07 11.86 20.82
C SER A 298 6.54 13.31 20.83
N ASP A 299 6.81 13.88 19.66
CA ASP A 299 7.15 15.29 19.45
C ASP A 299 5.96 16.16 19.03
N GLY A 300 4.73 15.60 19.06
CA GLY A 300 3.47 16.31 18.84
C GLY A 300 3.09 16.52 17.37
N ARG A 301 3.63 15.71 16.45
CA ARG A 301 3.20 15.71 15.05
C ARG A 301 1.94 14.87 14.90
N ASP A 302 0.88 15.45 14.36
CA ASP A 302 -0.32 14.74 13.95
C ASP A 302 -0.06 14.00 12.63
N THR A 303 -0.24 12.68 12.60
CA THR A 303 0.10 11.82 11.46
C THR A 303 -1.09 11.49 10.57
N ASN A 304 -2.30 11.90 10.94
CA ASN A 304 -3.53 11.59 10.20
C ASN A 304 -4.09 12.77 9.38
N GLN A 305 -3.30 13.81 9.16
CA GLN A 305 -3.69 14.99 8.39
C GLN A 305 -3.80 14.70 6.89
N GLU A 306 -4.58 15.54 6.22
CA GLU A 306 -4.58 15.55 4.76
C GLU A 306 -3.18 15.87 4.22
N THR A 307 -2.70 15.05 3.31
CA THR A 307 -1.33 15.13 2.80
C THR A 307 -1.28 14.97 1.29
N ILE A 308 -0.43 15.78 0.64
CA ILE A 308 -0.02 15.53 -0.75
C ILE A 308 1.41 15.03 -0.71
N TRP A 309 1.62 13.84 -1.24
CA TRP A 309 2.93 13.21 -1.27
C TRP A 309 3.31 12.73 -2.67
N PHE A 310 4.61 12.59 -2.90
CA PHE A 310 5.19 12.27 -4.20
C PHE A 310 6.16 11.11 -4.08
N PHE A 311 6.38 10.44 -5.22
CA PHE A 311 7.39 9.39 -5.28
C PHE A 311 8.10 9.35 -6.63
N VAL A 312 9.29 8.80 -6.60
CA VAL A 312 9.99 8.25 -7.75
C VAL A 312 10.53 6.88 -7.38
N LYS A 313 10.28 5.88 -8.20
CA LYS A 313 10.79 4.51 -7.98
C LYS A 313 11.33 3.89 -9.27
N ARG A 314 12.17 2.89 -9.10
CA ARG A 314 12.60 2.00 -10.18
C ARG A 314 12.31 0.56 -9.82
N THR A 315 11.87 -0.19 -10.83
CA THR A 315 11.64 -1.65 -10.77
C THR A 315 12.46 -2.31 -11.88
N TRP A 316 13.09 -3.46 -11.63
CA TRP A 316 13.87 -4.23 -12.60
C TRP A 316 13.85 -5.73 -12.31
#